data_d44751e1170e97810ce231322de22a27
#
_entry.id   d44751e1170e97810ce231322de22a27
#
_cell.length_a   1.000
_cell.length_b   1.000
_cell.length_c   1.000
_cell.angle_alpha   90.00
_cell.angle_beta   90.00
_cell.angle_gamma   90.00
#
_symmetry.space_group_name_H-M   'P 1'
#
loop_
_entity.id
_entity.type
_entity.pdbx_description
1 polymer ?
#
loop_
_entity_poly.entity_id
_entity_poly.type
_entity_poly.pdbx_seq_one_letter_code
_entity_poly.pdbx_strand_id
1 'polypeptide(L)'
;MNAIRIRDASSRWIAALLVVLTLATYWPTFSNGFVNFDDDGYVTQNHFVQKGLTLSGMAWAWRATIMANWHPLTWISHMVDVQMFRMNPAGHHASSLFLHALNVVLLFFLLLKATGFRWRSAMVAAVFAVHPLNVECVAWISERKSLLCTTFMFLALFAYGWYVRKPGVARYALVALLFALGLAAKPMVITLPFALLLLDYWPLGRLPAPETAEARALFWVRLRALALEKLPLLLLSLASAYITVIAQARTNTIAANMYLSMPVRIENALWSYLMYLEKAVWPVHLAIFYPHPENTLSLWKPLLAALLLMLFTEYCFRHLRQRYLLAGWLWYLGCLVPVIGVVQVGRQAMADRYAYTPLLGILVIVVWSVADRSPAMARRAEVLGAVSALALIFFSALAARQTAYWQNSFSLFEHALQVTPANFIAENNLGQAYIEVGRPDLAYEHFLRSTQEKPHFGLAHYNLGVVLAGQNRNEDAGKEFQMAIQYGQEKLDVAQAYHNLGVVLLAEQQWSKALAMFSEAIRLMPNKESSYLARGFTEFHLADYRAAASDFAAGASLAPDPNALFWLGRSREKLGDLAGATEAYRKALALQPDLAKAKERLEAIVSGRPLPFLQQDEP
;
A
#
# COMPACT_ATOMS: atom_id res chain seq x y z
N MET A 1 27.04 -13.98 31.21
CA MET A 1 26.69 -14.22 29.79
C MET A 1 27.98 -14.32 29.00
N ASN A 2 28.41 -15.55 28.67
CA ASN A 2 29.57 -15.78 27.80
C ASN A 2 29.29 -15.18 26.45
N ALA A 3 30.21 -14.36 25.94
CA ALA A 3 30.11 -13.74 24.62
C ALA A 3 30.13 -14.86 23.56
N ILE A 4 28.94 -15.33 23.15
CA ILE A 4 28.83 -16.22 21.99
C ILE A 4 29.35 -15.42 20.79
N ARG A 5 30.53 -15.84 20.32
CA ARG A 5 31.17 -15.19 19.18
C ARG A 5 30.29 -15.44 17.94
N ILE A 6 29.79 -14.40 17.30
CA ILE A 6 29.14 -14.46 15.96
C ILE A 6 30.06 -15.13 14.93
N ARG A 7 31.35 -15.26 15.25
CA ARG A 7 32.41 -15.89 14.44
C ARG A 7 32.45 -17.42 14.51
N ASP A 8 31.52 -18.06 15.25
CA ASP A 8 31.42 -19.52 15.26
C ASP A 8 30.98 -20.02 13.88
N ALA A 9 31.75 -20.94 13.29
CA ALA A 9 31.52 -21.50 11.97
C ALA A 9 30.09 -22.06 11.82
N SER A 10 29.56 -22.72 12.84
CA SER A 10 28.22 -23.29 12.82
C SER A 10 27.10 -22.24 12.71
N SER A 11 27.23 -21.05 13.32
CA SER A 11 26.24 -19.98 13.17
C SER A 11 26.25 -19.36 11.78
N ARG A 12 27.40 -19.33 11.10
CA ARG A 12 27.49 -18.86 9.71
C ARG A 12 26.85 -19.88 8.75
N TRP A 13 27.06 -21.17 8.98
CA TRP A 13 26.41 -22.21 8.17
C TRP A 13 24.89 -22.19 8.34
N ILE A 14 24.37 -21.98 9.56
CA ILE A 14 22.93 -21.80 9.77
C ILE A 14 22.41 -20.58 9.00
N ALA A 15 23.10 -19.45 9.07
CA ALA A 15 22.69 -18.26 8.31
C ALA A 15 22.68 -18.51 6.79
N ALA A 16 23.69 -19.21 6.27
CA ALA A 16 23.74 -19.59 4.86
C ALA A 16 22.58 -20.52 4.47
N LEU A 17 22.27 -21.52 5.32
CA LEU A 17 21.14 -22.42 5.10
C LEU A 17 19.80 -21.68 5.14
N LEU A 18 19.63 -20.70 6.02
CA LEU A 18 18.43 -19.84 6.07
C LEU A 18 18.28 -19.03 4.78
N VAL A 19 19.36 -18.48 4.23
CA VAL A 19 19.32 -17.79 2.93
C VAL A 19 18.93 -18.76 1.81
N VAL A 20 19.54 -19.94 1.74
CA VAL A 20 19.21 -20.96 0.72
C VAL A 20 17.74 -21.37 0.84
N LEU A 21 17.25 -21.63 2.05
CA LEU A 21 15.85 -21.98 2.30
C LEU A 21 14.90 -20.87 1.82
N THR A 22 15.22 -19.60 2.13
CA THR A 22 14.44 -18.44 1.69
C THR A 22 14.41 -18.36 0.16
N LEU A 23 15.57 -18.42 -0.49
CA LEU A 23 15.66 -18.33 -1.95
C LEU A 23 14.93 -19.49 -2.64
N ALA A 24 15.06 -20.72 -2.13
CA ALA A 24 14.37 -21.88 -2.69
C ALA A 24 12.85 -21.77 -2.57
N THR A 25 12.34 -21.28 -1.43
CA THR A 25 10.89 -21.13 -1.18
C THR A 25 10.27 -20.07 -2.11
N TYR A 26 10.95 -18.93 -2.29
CA TYR A 26 10.45 -17.80 -3.09
C TYR A 26 10.99 -17.77 -4.52
N TRP A 27 11.63 -18.83 -5.00
CA TRP A 27 12.11 -18.93 -6.38
C TRP A 27 11.05 -18.57 -7.43
N PRO A 28 9.77 -18.94 -7.25
CA PRO A 28 8.73 -18.58 -8.22
C PRO A 28 8.54 -17.07 -8.43
N THR A 29 8.95 -16.19 -7.48
CA THR A 29 8.83 -14.73 -7.66
C THR A 29 9.56 -14.19 -8.88
N PHE A 30 10.62 -14.87 -9.34
CA PHE A 30 11.37 -14.43 -10.53
C PHE A 30 10.58 -14.53 -11.84
N SER A 31 9.48 -15.29 -11.86
CA SER A 31 8.57 -15.38 -13.00
C SER A 31 7.33 -14.50 -12.85
N ASN A 32 7.18 -13.79 -11.73
CA ASN A 32 6.04 -12.92 -11.49
C ASN A 32 6.22 -11.58 -12.20
N GLY A 33 5.08 -11.03 -12.70
CA GLY A 33 5.00 -9.70 -13.30
C GLY A 33 4.67 -8.61 -12.27
N PHE A 34 4.44 -7.40 -12.76
CA PHE A 34 3.72 -6.36 -12.01
C PHE A 34 2.23 -6.70 -11.96
N VAL A 35 1.57 -6.29 -10.89
CA VAL A 35 0.11 -6.45 -10.71
C VAL A 35 -0.57 -5.09 -10.64
N ASN A 36 -1.81 -4.98 -11.15
CA ASN A 36 -2.58 -3.74 -11.13
C ASN A 36 -3.21 -3.46 -9.75
N PHE A 37 -2.40 -3.66 -8.71
CA PHE A 37 -2.73 -3.33 -7.33
C PHE A 37 -1.56 -2.54 -6.74
N ASP A 38 -1.64 -1.23 -6.80
CA ASP A 38 -0.60 -0.27 -6.39
C ASP A 38 0.70 -0.26 -7.26
N ASP A 39 1.10 -1.37 -7.96
CA ASP A 39 2.37 -1.39 -8.69
C ASP A 39 2.41 -0.35 -9.83
N ASP A 40 1.26 0.03 -10.37
CA ASP A 40 1.12 1.13 -11.32
C ASP A 40 1.52 2.46 -10.69
N GLY A 41 0.93 2.82 -9.57
CA GLY A 41 1.22 4.07 -8.86
C GLY A 41 2.63 4.11 -8.24
N TYR A 42 3.17 2.94 -7.84
CA TYR A 42 4.51 2.86 -7.26
C TYR A 42 5.62 2.80 -8.30
N VAL A 43 5.42 2.11 -9.42
CA VAL A 43 6.50 1.81 -10.38
C VAL A 43 6.10 2.10 -11.82
N THR A 44 5.07 1.39 -12.37
CA THR A 44 4.89 1.31 -13.82
C THR A 44 4.30 2.57 -14.45
N GLN A 45 3.62 3.42 -13.69
CA GLN A 45 3.07 4.71 -14.16
C GLN A 45 3.65 5.91 -13.42
N ASN A 46 4.61 5.70 -12.51
CA ASN A 46 5.21 6.77 -11.75
C ASN A 46 6.37 7.42 -12.50
N HIS A 47 6.12 8.58 -13.10
CA HIS A 47 7.09 9.32 -13.91
C HIS A 47 8.42 9.64 -13.18
N PHE A 48 8.39 9.90 -11.86
CA PHE A 48 9.61 10.16 -11.09
C PHE A 48 10.41 8.89 -10.86
N VAL A 49 9.73 7.77 -10.58
CA VAL A 49 10.36 6.46 -10.37
C VAL A 49 10.94 5.92 -11.68
N GLN A 50 10.20 6.03 -12.79
CA GLN A 50 10.62 5.57 -14.11
C GLN A 50 11.91 6.22 -14.63
N LYS A 51 12.24 7.43 -14.15
CA LYS A 51 13.49 8.12 -14.49
C LYS A 51 14.72 7.55 -13.79
N GLY A 52 14.54 6.59 -12.88
CA GLY A 52 15.60 6.10 -12.02
C GLY A 52 16.04 7.12 -10.97
N LEU A 53 17.23 6.93 -10.43
CA LEU A 53 17.77 7.75 -9.33
C LEU A 53 18.27 9.11 -9.86
N THR A 54 17.48 10.16 -9.60
CA THR A 54 17.82 11.56 -9.94
C THR A 54 17.69 12.45 -8.71
N LEU A 55 18.43 13.57 -8.67
CA LEU A 55 18.34 14.54 -7.56
C LEU A 55 16.92 15.11 -7.43
N SER A 56 16.27 15.41 -8.56
CA SER A 56 14.87 15.87 -8.59
C SER A 56 13.90 14.81 -8.08
N GLY A 57 14.11 13.54 -8.46
CA GLY A 57 13.32 12.40 -7.98
C GLY A 57 13.47 12.19 -6.47
N MET A 58 14.70 12.26 -5.95
CA MET A 58 14.95 12.17 -4.50
C MET A 58 14.29 13.33 -3.74
N ALA A 59 14.40 14.56 -4.22
CA ALA A 59 13.74 15.72 -3.62
C ALA A 59 12.21 15.60 -3.67
N TRP A 60 11.66 15.07 -4.75
CA TRP A 60 10.24 14.74 -4.87
C TRP A 60 9.83 13.67 -3.86
N ALA A 61 10.57 12.58 -3.71
CA ALA A 61 10.27 11.49 -2.77
C ALA A 61 10.06 11.99 -1.34
N TRP A 62 10.86 12.96 -0.88
CA TRP A 62 10.72 13.55 0.45
C TRP A 62 9.47 14.42 0.63
N ARG A 63 8.87 14.90 -0.46
CA ARG A 63 7.67 15.77 -0.45
C ARG A 63 6.40 15.03 -0.86
N ALA A 64 6.54 13.89 -1.52
CA ALA A 64 5.43 13.14 -2.06
C ALA A 64 4.55 12.53 -0.95
N THR A 65 3.24 12.72 -1.10
CA THR A 65 2.21 12.09 -0.28
C THR A 65 1.23 11.28 -1.15
N ILE A 66 1.71 10.80 -2.30
CA ILE A 66 0.96 9.98 -3.25
C ILE A 66 0.61 8.64 -2.59
N MET A 67 -0.48 8.00 -3.03
CA MET A 67 -1.00 6.76 -2.46
C MET A 67 -1.32 6.89 -0.95
N ALA A 68 -1.73 8.08 -0.51
CA ALA A 68 -2.09 8.39 0.87
C ALA A 68 -0.97 8.14 1.92
N ASN A 69 0.29 8.08 1.48
CA ASN A 69 1.43 7.71 2.33
C ASN A 69 2.62 8.65 2.13
N TRP A 70 3.41 8.80 3.20
CA TRP A 70 4.72 9.43 3.16
C TRP A 70 5.80 8.38 3.47
N HIS A 71 6.51 7.91 2.43
CA HIS A 71 7.56 6.88 2.56
C HIS A 71 8.71 7.10 1.56
N PRO A 72 9.47 8.18 1.74
CA PRO A 72 10.52 8.60 0.82
C PRO A 72 11.55 7.52 0.50
N LEU A 73 11.95 6.70 1.48
CA LEU A 73 12.95 5.65 1.24
C LEU A 73 12.42 4.52 0.36
N THR A 74 11.13 4.24 0.42
CA THR A 74 10.49 3.26 -0.48
C THR A 74 10.51 3.76 -1.92
N TRP A 75 10.15 5.04 -2.16
CA TRP A 75 10.26 5.64 -3.49
C TRP A 75 11.69 5.58 -4.03
N ILE A 76 12.68 5.98 -3.20
CA ILE A 76 14.09 5.93 -3.58
C ILE A 76 14.53 4.48 -3.88
N SER A 77 14.06 3.49 -3.12
CA SER A 77 14.39 2.08 -3.37
C SER A 77 13.87 1.58 -4.72
N HIS A 78 12.67 2.01 -5.14
CA HIS A 78 12.14 1.70 -6.47
C HIS A 78 12.90 2.44 -7.59
N MET A 79 13.32 3.70 -7.35
CA MET A 79 14.19 4.42 -8.29
C MET A 79 15.53 3.70 -8.51
N VAL A 80 16.12 3.13 -7.43
CA VAL A 80 17.34 2.31 -7.53
C VAL A 80 17.10 1.09 -8.39
N ASP A 81 15.98 0.39 -8.21
CA ASP A 81 15.65 -0.78 -9.02
C ASP A 81 15.46 -0.43 -10.49
N VAL A 82 14.73 0.65 -10.79
CA VAL A 82 14.58 1.12 -12.17
C VAL A 82 15.95 1.49 -12.79
N GLN A 83 16.83 2.09 -12.00
CA GLN A 83 18.22 2.40 -12.44
C GLN A 83 19.00 1.13 -12.78
N MET A 84 18.84 0.04 -12.01
CA MET A 84 19.59 -1.20 -12.15
C MET A 84 18.96 -2.17 -13.16
N PHE A 85 17.64 -2.30 -13.11
CA PHE A 85 16.89 -3.36 -13.79
C PHE A 85 15.88 -2.82 -14.82
N ARG A 86 15.75 -1.47 -14.93
CA ARG A 86 14.69 -0.82 -15.73
C ARG A 86 13.31 -1.32 -15.28
N MET A 87 12.46 -1.71 -16.21
CA MET A 87 11.11 -2.23 -15.96
C MET A 87 11.06 -3.77 -15.97
N ASN A 88 12.18 -4.45 -15.74
CA ASN A 88 12.19 -5.91 -15.62
C ASN A 88 11.68 -6.31 -14.22
N PRO A 89 10.47 -6.91 -14.08
CA PRO A 89 9.90 -7.25 -12.78
C PRO A 89 10.76 -8.23 -11.98
N ALA A 90 11.47 -9.16 -12.64
CA ALA A 90 12.35 -10.11 -11.96
C ALA A 90 13.45 -9.40 -11.14
N GLY A 91 13.98 -8.25 -11.61
CA GLY A 91 14.95 -7.45 -10.87
C GLY A 91 14.33 -6.80 -9.62
N HIS A 92 13.11 -6.28 -9.74
CA HIS A 92 12.37 -5.72 -8.61
C HIS A 92 12.05 -6.79 -7.55
N HIS A 93 11.65 -7.99 -7.98
CA HIS A 93 11.45 -9.12 -7.07
C HIS A 93 12.74 -9.57 -6.40
N ALA A 94 13.88 -9.57 -7.13
CA ALA A 94 15.19 -9.90 -6.57
C ALA A 94 15.56 -8.98 -5.40
N SER A 95 15.31 -7.67 -5.52
CA SER A 95 15.52 -6.70 -4.43
C SER A 95 14.63 -6.99 -3.22
N SER A 96 13.36 -7.31 -3.42
CA SER A 96 12.44 -7.67 -2.34
C SER A 96 12.87 -8.97 -1.65
N LEU A 97 13.23 -9.98 -2.42
CA LEU A 97 13.72 -11.27 -1.89
C LEU A 97 15.06 -11.12 -1.14
N PHE A 98 15.97 -10.28 -1.64
CA PHE A 98 17.20 -9.92 -0.91
C PHE A 98 16.91 -9.30 0.45
N LEU A 99 16.00 -8.32 0.53
CA LEU A 99 15.60 -7.68 1.78
C LEU A 99 14.97 -8.69 2.75
N HIS A 100 14.12 -9.61 2.25
CA HIS A 100 13.54 -10.66 3.10
C HIS A 100 14.61 -11.60 3.64
N ALA A 101 15.52 -12.10 2.80
CA ALA A 101 16.63 -12.95 3.23
C ALA A 101 17.54 -12.23 4.24
N LEU A 102 17.81 -10.94 4.04
CA LEU A 102 18.54 -10.10 5.00
C LEU A 102 17.79 -10.02 6.33
N ASN A 103 16.48 -9.80 6.32
CA ASN A 103 15.65 -9.76 7.53
C ASN A 103 15.67 -11.09 8.29
N VAL A 104 15.64 -12.22 7.58
CA VAL A 104 15.76 -13.57 8.18
C VAL A 104 17.10 -13.73 8.89
N VAL A 105 18.20 -13.34 8.25
CA VAL A 105 19.55 -13.41 8.83
C VAL A 105 19.69 -12.46 10.03
N LEU A 106 19.19 -11.23 9.90
CA LEU A 106 19.18 -10.26 10.99
C LEU A 106 18.39 -10.79 12.19
N LEU A 107 17.19 -11.34 11.96
CA LEU A 107 16.37 -11.94 13.02
C LEU A 107 17.10 -13.08 13.74
N PHE A 108 17.72 -14.00 12.99
CA PHE A 108 18.51 -15.09 13.57
C PHE A 108 19.60 -14.59 14.50
N PHE A 109 20.43 -13.66 14.03
CA PHE A 109 21.53 -13.12 14.85
C PHE A 109 21.03 -12.24 16.00
N LEU A 110 19.92 -11.52 15.83
CA LEU A 110 19.29 -10.73 16.88
C LEU A 110 18.88 -11.64 18.07
N LEU A 111 18.11 -12.68 17.78
CA LEU A 111 17.65 -13.63 18.78
C LEU A 111 18.81 -14.41 19.39
N LEU A 112 19.77 -14.85 18.58
CA LEU A 112 20.97 -15.55 19.07
C LEU A 112 21.76 -14.69 20.06
N LYS A 113 22.01 -13.41 19.73
CA LYS A 113 22.74 -12.49 20.61
C LYS A 113 21.99 -12.13 21.89
N ALA A 114 20.67 -12.00 21.78
CA ALA A 114 19.83 -11.58 22.87
C ALA A 114 19.56 -12.72 23.87
N THR A 115 19.40 -13.96 23.38
CA THR A 115 18.98 -15.11 24.19
C THR A 115 20.08 -16.16 24.45
N GLY A 116 21.05 -16.27 23.54
CA GLY A 116 22.08 -17.33 23.60
C GLY A 116 21.62 -18.70 23.05
N PHE A 117 20.35 -18.86 22.68
CA PHE A 117 19.80 -20.17 22.26
C PHE A 117 19.84 -20.32 20.72
N ARG A 118 20.92 -20.94 20.21
CA ARG A 118 21.19 -21.06 18.77
C ARG A 118 20.05 -21.72 17.99
N TRP A 119 19.62 -22.91 18.41
CA TRP A 119 18.62 -23.70 17.69
C TRP A 119 17.22 -23.10 17.77
N ARG A 120 16.85 -22.52 18.93
CA ARG A 120 15.58 -21.79 19.05
C ARG A 120 15.55 -20.56 18.12
N SER A 121 16.65 -19.81 18.10
CA SER A 121 16.79 -18.65 17.21
C SER A 121 16.75 -19.04 15.73
N ALA A 122 17.42 -20.15 15.37
CA ALA A 122 17.41 -20.70 14.02
C ALA A 122 16.00 -21.13 13.59
N MET A 123 15.24 -21.81 14.48
CA MET A 123 13.89 -22.27 14.18
C MET A 123 12.92 -21.12 13.98
N VAL A 124 12.94 -20.08 14.85
CA VAL A 124 12.12 -18.87 14.64
C VAL A 124 12.44 -18.22 13.30
N ALA A 125 13.73 -18.03 12.99
CA ALA A 125 14.15 -17.43 11.73
C ALA A 125 13.78 -18.30 10.51
N ALA A 126 13.87 -19.65 10.63
CA ALA A 126 13.52 -20.57 9.56
C ALA A 126 12.01 -20.57 9.28
N VAL A 127 11.15 -20.61 10.31
CA VAL A 127 9.70 -20.50 10.10
C VAL A 127 9.33 -19.13 9.56
N PHE A 128 9.91 -18.06 10.09
CA PHE A 128 9.71 -16.71 9.55
C PHE A 128 10.13 -16.62 8.08
N ALA A 129 11.22 -17.27 7.70
CA ALA A 129 11.69 -17.29 6.30
C ALA A 129 10.67 -17.87 5.32
N VAL A 130 9.90 -18.89 5.74
CA VAL A 130 9.05 -19.66 4.82
C VAL A 130 7.55 -19.55 5.15
N HIS A 131 7.16 -18.71 6.09
CA HIS A 131 5.77 -18.61 6.51
C HIS A 131 4.91 -17.97 5.42
N PRO A 132 3.78 -18.58 5.01
CA PRO A 132 2.93 -18.06 3.93
C PRO A 132 2.37 -16.66 4.16
N LEU A 133 2.15 -16.22 5.40
CA LEU A 133 1.75 -14.84 5.73
C LEU A 133 2.77 -13.79 5.29
N ASN A 134 4.02 -14.17 5.00
CA ASN A 134 5.06 -13.26 4.53
C ASN A 134 5.08 -13.11 3.01
N VAL A 135 4.32 -13.95 2.29
CA VAL A 135 4.31 -13.95 0.82
C VAL A 135 3.86 -12.61 0.26
N GLU A 136 2.82 -12.01 0.81
CA GLU A 136 2.34 -10.69 0.38
C GLU A 136 3.45 -9.63 0.45
N CYS A 137 4.27 -9.63 1.49
CA CYS A 137 5.39 -8.70 1.63
C CYS A 137 6.54 -8.96 0.65
N VAL A 138 6.75 -10.22 0.23
CA VAL A 138 7.89 -10.62 -0.61
C VAL A 138 7.54 -10.61 -2.09
N ALA A 139 6.36 -11.13 -2.45
CA ALA A 139 5.92 -11.30 -3.82
C ALA A 139 5.28 -10.04 -4.43
N TRP A 140 4.76 -9.14 -3.60
CA TRP A 140 4.19 -7.88 -4.07
C TRP A 140 5.26 -6.78 -4.09
N ILE A 141 5.57 -6.25 -5.27
CA ILE A 141 6.65 -5.26 -5.45
C ILE A 141 6.40 -3.98 -4.64
N SER A 142 5.17 -3.46 -4.66
CA SER A 142 4.80 -2.24 -3.92
C SER A 142 4.88 -2.41 -2.39
N GLU A 143 4.85 -3.65 -1.88
CA GLU A 143 4.94 -3.91 -0.43
C GLU A 143 6.39 -4.01 0.07
N ARG A 144 7.39 -3.73 -0.76
CA ARG A 144 8.79 -3.55 -0.35
C ARG A 144 8.95 -2.65 0.87
N LYS A 145 8.06 -1.68 1.01
CA LYS A 145 7.97 -0.79 2.18
C LYS A 145 7.99 -1.55 3.51
N SER A 146 7.33 -2.71 3.61
CA SER A 146 7.33 -3.55 4.80
C SER A 146 8.67 -4.24 5.04
N LEU A 147 9.31 -4.75 4.00
CA LEU A 147 10.63 -5.38 4.09
C LEU A 147 11.69 -4.37 4.52
N LEU A 148 11.69 -3.20 3.89
CA LEU A 148 12.66 -2.14 4.14
C LEU A 148 12.53 -1.56 5.56
N CYS A 149 11.29 -1.27 6.01
CA CYS A 149 11.08 -0.76 7.37
C CYS A 149 11.46 -1.79 8.44
N THR A 150 11.21 -3.09 8.19
CA THR A 150 11.62 -4.17 9.10
C THR A 150 13.13 -4.34 9.13
N THR A 151 13.83 -4.18 8.01
CA THR A 151 15.30 -4.15 7.99
C THR A 151 15.83 -3.08 8.94
N PHE A 152 15.33 -1.84 8.83
CA PHE A 152 15.75 -0.75 9.73
C PHE A 152 15.33 -1.00 11.17
N MET A 153 14.15 -1.60 11.40
CA MET A 153 13.73 -2.01 12.75
C MET A 153 14.73 -3.00 13.37
N PHE A 154 15.11 -4.06 12.67
CA PHE A 154 16.08 -5.03 13.19
C PHE A 154 17.45 -4.42 13.42
N LEU A 155 17.91 -3.54 12.54
CA LEU A 155 19.14 -2.79 12.75
C LEU A 155 19.06 -1.87 13.98
N ALA A 156 17.91 -1.21 14.20
CA ALA A 156 17.66 -0.40 15.40
C ALA A 156 17.68 -1.26 16.67
N LEU A 157 17.10 -2.48 16.63
CA LEU A 157 17.16 -3.43 17.75
C LEU A 157 18.60 -3.90 18.04
N PHE A 158 19.44 -4.12 17.01
CA PHE A 158 20.87 -4.39 17.19
C PHE A 158 21.60 -3.21 17.83
N ALA A 159 21.37 -2.01 17.33
CA ALA A 159 21.96 -0.78 17.88
C ALA A 159 21.53 -0.56 19.33
N TYR A 160 20.25 -0.84 19.64
CA TYR A 160 19.72 -0.76 20.99
C TYR A 160 20.39 -1.78 21.92
N GLY A 161 20.56 -3.03 21.51
CA GLY A 161 21.31 -4.03 22.28
C GLY A 161 22.78 -3.64 22.50
N TRP A 162 23.37 -2.86 21.58
CA TRP A 162 24.71 -2.28 21.76
C TRP A 162 24.70 -1.10 22.73
N TYR A 163 23.69 -0.21 22.65
CA TYR A 163 23.46 0.88 23.58
C TYR A 163 23.29 0.37 25.01
N VAL A 164 22.45 -0.62 25.23
CA VAL A 164 22.19 -1.20 26.57
C VAL A 164 23.47 -1.74 27.25
N ARG A 165 24.38 -2.33 26.48
CA ARG A 165 25.66 -2.85 27.02
C ARG A 165 26.64 -1.76 27.44
N LYS A 166 26.67 -0.65 26.73
CA LYS A 166 27.52 0.50 26.99
C LYS A 166 26.78 1.78 26.60
N PRO A 167 25.98 2.34 27.52
CA PRO A 167 25.20 3.55 27.24
C PRO A 167 26.09 4.72 26.76
N GLY A 168 25.56 5.51 25.83
CA GLY A 168 26.24 6.69 25.30
C GLY A 168 25.43 7.36 24.20
N VAL A 169 25.56 8.69 24.07
CA VAL A 169 24.76 9.52 23.16
C VAL A 169 24.87 9.03 21.70
N ALA A 170 26.08 8.76 21.22
CA ALA A 170 26.28 8.32 19.83
C ALA A 170 25.56 7.00 19.50
N ARG A 171 25.53 6.06 20.46
CA ARG A 171 24.81 4.78 20.25
C ARG A 171 23.32 4.96 20.29
N TYR A 172 22.81 5.83 21.17
CA TYR A 172 21.41 6.17 21.21
C TYR A 172 20.97 6.92 19.94
N ALA A 173 21.80 7.86 19.48
CA ALA A 173 21.57 8.56 18.21
C ALA A 173 21.52 7.60 17.01
N LEU A 174 22.34 6.54 17.00
CA LEU A 174 22.24 5.48 15.98
C LEU A 174 20.90 4.75 16.05
N VAL A 175 20.39 4.43 17.25
CA VAL A 175 19.05 3.84 17.41
C VAL A 175 17.98 4.77 16.81
N ALA A 176 18.03 6.05 17.18
CA ALA A 176 17.08 7.07 16.70
C ALA A 176 17.17 7.26 15.18
N LEU A 177 18.37 7.28 14.60
CA LEU A 177 18.57 7.39 13.15
C LEU A 177 17.98 6.17 12.41
N LEU A 178 18.30 4.95 12.84
CA LEU A 178 17.79 3.74 12.21
C LEU A 178 16.27 3.64 12.34
N PHE A 179 15.72 4.08 13.47
CA PHE A 179 14.28 4.17 13.66
C PHE A 179 13.64 5.20 12.72
N ALA A 180 14.23 6.40 12.59
CA ALA A 180 13.76 7.43 11.66
C ALA A 180 13.78 6.95 10.19
N LEU A 181 14.82 6.21 9.79
CA LEU A 181 14.88 5.58 8.47
C LEU A 181 13.78 4.51 8.30
N GLY A 182 13.49 3.73 9.34
CA GLY A 182 12.36 2.79 9.32
C GLY A 182 11.02 3.50 9.13
N LEU A 183 10.78 4.60 9.85
CA LEU A 183 9.57 5.43 9.69
C LEU A 183 9.48 6.06 8.30
N ALA A 184 10.61 6.47 7.73
CA ALA A 184 10.68 7.00 6.36
C ALA A 184 10.50 5.93 5.28
N ALA A 185 10.60 4.65 5.61
CA ALA A 185 10.26 3.53 4.72
C ALA A 185 8.78 3.15 4.83
N LYS A 186 8.25 2.99 6.05
CA LYS A 186 6.84 2.73 6.33
C LYS A 186 6.50 3.10 7.79
N PRO A 187 5.42 3.85 8.05
CA PRO A 187 5.06 4.24 9.42
C PRO A 187 4.75 3.08 10.38
N MET A 188 4.63 1.86 9.88
CA MET A 188 4.23 0.70 10.68
C MET A 188 5.14 0.41 11.88
N VAL A 189 6.41 0.84 11.84
CA VAL A 189 7.37 0.69 12.94
C VAL A 189 7.20 1.71 14.08
N ILE A 190 6.18 2.54 14.06
CA ILE A 190 5.84 3.53 15.11
C ILE A 190 5.74 2.89 16.51
N THR A 191 5.50 1.58 16.59
CA THR A 191 5.46 0.79 17.82
C THR A 191 6.84 0.44 18.39
N LEU A 192 7.94 0.80 17.72
CA LEU A 192 9.29 0.45 18.17
C LEU A 192 9.61 0.87 19.61
N PRO A 193 9.26 2.08 20.11
CA PRO A 193 9.52 2.45 21.51
C PRO A 193 8.88 1.49 22.51
N PHE A 194 7.68 0.99 22.21
CA PHE A 194 6.99 -0.03 22.98
C PHE A 194 7.69 -1.39 22.86
N ALA A 195 8.07 -1.80 21.65
CA ALA A 195 8.83 -3.03 21.42
C ALA A 195 10.16 -3.05 22.18
N LEU A 196 10.86 -1.92 22.30
CA LEU A 196 12.08 -1.80 23.09
C LEU A 196 11.83 -2.01 24.58
N LEU A 197 10.70 -1.56 25.14
CA LEU A 197 10.31 -1.85 26.51
C LEU A 197 10.04 -3.34 26.73
N LEU A 198 9.43 -4.03 25.77
CA LEU A 198 9.26 -5.48 25.83
C LEU A 198 10.60 -6.21 25.80
N LEU A 199 11.55 -5.73 24.97
CA LEU A 199 12.91 -6.28 24.96
C LEU A 199 13.64 -6.03 26.29
N ASP A 200 13.44 -4.90 26.94
CA ASP A 200 13.98 -4.62 28.28
C ASP A 200 13.45 -5.60 29.32
N TYR A 201 12.18 -6.06 29.20
CA TYR A 201 11.61 -7.10 30.03
C TYR A 201 12.18 -8.48 29.66
N TRP A 202 12.14 -8.85 28.41
CA TRP A 202 12.72 -10.07 27.84
C TRP A 202 13.17 -9.82 26.39
N PRO A 203 14.37 -10.24 26.01
CA PRO A 203 15.37 -11.06 26.75
C PRO A 203 16.42 -10.25 27.48
N LEU A 204 16.45 -8.90 27.46
CA LEU A 204 17.53 -8.11 28.05
C LEU A 204 17.55 -8.12 29.58
N GLY A 205 16.43 -8.42 30.24
CA GLY A 205 16.35 -8.58 31.69
C GLY A 205 16.62 -7.31 32.50
N ARG A 206 16.37 -6.10 31.90
CA ARG A 206 16.52 -4.82 32.59
C ARG A 206 15.39 -4.52 33.59
N LEU A 207 14.24 -5.21 33.44
CA LEU A 207 13.11 -5.17 34.35
C LEU A 207 13.11 -6.44 35.22
N PRO A 208 13.00 -6.33 36.57
CA PRO A 208 12.86 -7.49 37.44
C PRO A 208 11.51 -8.18 37.20
N ALA A 209 11.40 -9.47 37.54
CA ALA A 209 10.09 -10.12 37.61
C ALA A 209 9.33 -9.60 38.84
N PRO A 210 8.04 -9.20 38.73
CA PRO A 210 7.28 -8.61 39.84
C PRO A 210 6.70 -9.69 40.78
N GLU A 211 7.54 -10.63 41.25
CA GLU A 211 7.09 -11.80 42.04
C GLU A 211 6.88 -11.43 43.53
N THR A 212 7.70 -10.54 44.09
CA THR A 212 7.57 -10.06 45.47
C THR A 212 7.09 -8.60 45.52
N ALA A 213 6.67 -8.11 46.69
CA ALA A 213 6.25 -6.72 46.88
C ALA A 213 7.40 -5.74 46.56
N GLU A 214 8.61 -6.03 47.04
CA GLU A 214 9.82 -5.26 46.78
C GLU A 214 10.19 -5.27 45.27
N ALA A 215 10.13 -6.46 44.66
CA ALA A 215 10.38 -6.60 43.22
C ALA A 215 9.35 -5.84 42.38
N ARG A 216 8.09 -5.77 42.81
CA ARG A 216 7.04 -4.96 42.15
C ARG A 216 7.33 -3.46 42.27
N ALA A 217 7.70 -2.97 43.46
CA ALA A 217 8.09 -1.58 43.63
C ALA A 217 9.29 -1.20 42.73
N LEU A 218 10.34 -2.04 42.73
CA LEU A 218 11.50 -1.84 41.86
C LEU A 218 11.14 -1.93 40.36
N PHE A 219 10.22 -2.83 39.99
CA PHE A 219 9.72 -2.93 38.61
C PHE A 219 9.14 -1.60 38.12
N TRP A 220 8.24 -0.96 38.89
CA TRP A 220 7.63 0.30 38.51
C TRP A 220 8.63 1.44 38.42
N VAL A 221 9.57 1.54 39.37
CA VAL A 221 10.63 2.54 39.33
C VAL A 221 11.49 2.38 38.05
N ARG A 222 11.90 1.16 37.75
CA ARG A 222 12.70 0.85 36.58
C ARG A 222 11.90 1.04 35.28
N LEU A 223 10.66 0.62 35.24
CA LEU A 223 9.77 0.81 34.08
C LEU A 223 9.63 2.29 33.75
N ARG A 224 9.41 3.16 34.77
CA ARG A 224 9.35 4.60 34.57
C ARG A 224 10.65 5.15 33.97
N ALA A 225 11.80 4.77 34.52
CA ALA A 225 13.09 5.21 34.00
C ALA A 225 13.32 4.77 32.54
N LEU A 226 12.97 3.52 32.22
CA LEU A 226 13.08 2.98 30.86
C LEU A 226 12.07 3.62 29.91
N ALA A 227 10.88 3.95 30.36
CA ALA A 227 9.89 4.68 29.55
C ALA A 227 10.39 6.09 29.21
N LEU A 228 10.97 6.81 30.18
CA LEU A 228 11.59 8.12 29.97
C LEU A 228 12.78 8.04 28.98
N GLU A 229 13.58 6.96 29.05
CA GLU A 229 14.65 6.70 28.08
C GLU A 229 14.12 6.61 26.64
N LYS A 230 12.88 6.14 26.42
CA LYS A 230 12.27 6.02 25.08
C LYS A 230 11.51 7.25 24.64
N LEU A 231 11.39 8.29 25.48
CA LEU A 231 10.63 9.50 25.14
C LEU A 231 11.09 10.16 23.83
N PRO A 232 12.39 10.32 23.51
CA PRO A 232 12.81 10.87 22.23
C PRO A 232 12.35 10.03 21.01
N LEU A 233 12.32 8.71 21.15
CA LEU A 233 11.82 7.81 20.11
C LEU A 233 10.29 7.92 19.98
N LEU A 234 9.57 8.08 21.09
CA LEU A 234 8.13 8.30 21.07
C LEU A 234 7.78 9.61 20.36
N LEU A 235 8.57 10.67 20.52
CA LEU A 235 8.39 11.92 19.78
C LEU A 235 8.56 11.72 18.26
N LEU A 236 9.51 10.88 17.82
CA LEU A 236 9.63 10.49 16.40
C LEU A 236 8.39 9.71 15.92
N SER A 237 7.85 8.81 16.75
CA SER A 237 6.61 8.09 16.44
C SER A 237 5.43 9.06 16.26
N LEU A 238 5.27 10.02 17.15
CA LEU A 238 4.20 11.02 17.08
C LEU A 238 4.35 11.94 15.86
N ALA A 239 5.56 12.36 15.53
CA ALA A 239 5.84 13.13 14.32
C ALA A 239 5.47 12.34 13.04
N SER A 240 5.84 11.07 12.98
CA SER A 240 5.48 10.19 11.86
C SER A 240 3.97 9.95 11.76
N ALA A 241 3.28 9.75 12.89
CA ALA A 241 1.83 9.62 12.93
C ALA A 241 1.14 10.89 12.42
N TYR A 242 1.62 12.07 12.82
CA TYR A 242 1.11 13.36 12.35
C TYR A 242 1.28 13.54 10.83
N ILE A 243 2.47 13.22 10.30
CA ILE A 243 2.72 13.26 8.85
C ILE A 243 1.79 12.30 8.11
N THR A 244 1.57 11.10 8.65
CA THR A 244 0.67 10.09 8.06
C THR A 244 -0.77 10.59 8.02
N VAL A 245 -1.27 11.20 9.10
CA VAL A 245 -2.61 11.78 9.14
C VAL A 245 -2.78 12.89 8.09
N ILE A 246 -1.78 13.77 7.94
CA ILE A 246 -1.79 14.81 6.89
C ILE A 246 -1.81 14.19 5.50
N ALA A 247 -0.98 13.17 5.24
CA ALA A 247 -0.92 12.50 3.94
C ALA A 247 -2.28 11.87 3.58
N GLN A 248 -2.92 11.19 4.52
CA GLN A 248 -4.23 10.57 4.34
C GLN A 248 -5.39 11.58 4.24
N ALA A 249 -5.30 12.70 4.96
CA ALA A 249 -6.30 13.77 4.85
C ALA A 249 -6.30 14.44 3.47
N ARG A 250 -5.13 14.55 2.83
CA ARG A 250 -5.02 15.13 1.47
C ARG A 250 -5.72 14.29 0.40
N THR A 251 -5.84 12.98 0.61
CA THR A 251 -6.51 12.03 -0.31
C THR A 251 -7.94 11.71 0.09
N ASN A 252 -8.49 12.34 1.13
CA ASN A 252 -9.79 12.02 1.74
C ASN A 252 -9.93 10.59 2.29
N THR A 253 -8.87 9.82 2.36
CA THR A 253 -8.91 8.40 2.77
C THR A 253 -9.47 8.22 4.19
N ILE A 254 -9.16 9.13 5.13
CA ILE A 254 -9.71 9.09 6.50
C ILE A 254 -11.21 9.41 6.51
N ALA A 255 -11.62 10.49 5.85
CA ALA A 255 -13.02 10.91 5.81
C ALA A 255 -13.90 9.83 5.15
N ALA A 256 -13.37 9.21 4.10
CA ALA A 256 -14.03 8.13 3.39
C ALA A 256 -14.28 6.89 4.25
N ASN A 257 -13.49 6.64 5.28
CA ASN A 257 -13.61 5.47 6.17
C ASN A 257 -14.31 5.81 7.51
N MET A 258 -14.67 7.06 7.76
CA MET A 258 -15.39 7.47 8.98
C MET A 258 -16.86 7.03 9.02
N TYR A 259 -17.40 6.44 7.96
CA TYR A 259 -18.75 5.89 7.96
C TYR A 259 -18.89 4.65 8.87
N LEU A 260 -17.77 3.96 9.20
CA LEU A 260 -17.77 2.86 10.16
C LEU A 260 -17.78 3.39 11.60
N SER A 261 -18.81 3.07 12.34
CA SER A 261 -18.91 3.46 13.75
C SER A 261 -17.81 2.81 14.60
N MET A 262 -17.45 3.44 15.73
CA MET A 262 -16.41 2.91 16.62
C MET A 262 -16.70 1.48 17.10
N PRO A 263 -17.94 1.10 17.50
CA PRO A 263 -18.24 -0.28 17.85
C PRO A 263 -17.90 -1.28 16.72
N VAL A 264 -18.31 -1.00 15.49
CA VAL A 264 -18.04 -1.87 14.33
C VAL A 264 -16.54 -2.06 14.10
N ARG A 265 -15.75 -0.99 14.27
CA ARG A 265 -14.29 -1.07 14.16
C ARG A 265 -13.65 -1.91 15.28
N ILE A 266 -14.16 -1.78 16.52
CA ILE A 266 -13.68 -2.57 17.66
C ILE A 266 -14.05 -4.06 17.47
N GLU A 267 -15.27 -4.34 17.03
CA GLU A 267 -15.72 -5.72 16.74
C GLU A 267 -14.83 -6.38 15.68
N ASN A 268 -14.57 -5.68 14.58
CA ASN A 268 -13.66 -6.16 13.55
C ASN A 268 -12.23 -6.32 14.07
N ALA A 269 -11.70 -5.38 14.86
CA ALA A 269 -10.35 -5.45 15.40
C ALA A 269 -10.18 -6.67 16.31
N LEU A 270 -11.13 -6.94 17.20
CA LEU A 270 -11.10 -8.12 18.07
C LEU A 270 -11.11 -9.41 17.26
N TRP A 271 -11.99 -9.51 16.26
CA TRP A 271 -12.06 -10.68 15.40
C TRP A 271 -10.79 -10.85 14.57
N SER A 272 -10.24 -9.77 14.03
CA SER A 272 -9.01 -9.78 13.23
C SER A 272 -7.79 -10.28 14.04
N TYR A 273 -7.67 -9.93 15.32
CA TYR A 273 -6.63 -10.53 16.17
C TYR A 273 -6.71 -12.05 16.19
N LEU A 274 -7.92 -12.62 16.31
CA LEU A 274 -8.08 -14.07 16.30
C LEU A 274 -7.79 -14.67 14.92
N MET A 275 -8.20 -14.01 13.84
CA MET A 275 -7.93 -14.46 12.46
C MET A 275 -6.44 -14.47 12.14
N TYR A 276 -5.66 -13.50 12.62
CA TYR A 276 -4.20 -13.54 12.47
C TYR A 276 -3.56 -14.71 13.21
N LEU A 277 -4.07 -15.09 14.39
CA LEU A 277 -3.62 -16.30 15.11
C LEU A 277 -3.97 -17.58 14.35
N GLU A 278 -5.19 -17.66 13.79
CA GLU A 278 -5.59 -18.76 12.94
C GLU A 278 -4.64 -18.92 11.76
N LYS A 279 -4.41 -17.81 11.01
CA LYS A 279 -3.51 -17.80 9.84
C LYS A 279 -2.04 -18.01 10.20
N ALA A 280 -1.62 -17.70 11.42
CA ALA A 280 -0.27 -18.02 11.89
C ALA A 280 -0.07 -19.53 12.12
N VAL A 281 -1.13 -20.29 12.39
CA VAL A 281 -1.08 -21.74 12.59
C VAL A 281 -1.47 -22.49 11.31
N TRP A 282 -2.52 -22.02 10.64
CA TRP A 282 -3.09 -22.63 9.44
C TRP A 282 -3.21 -21.61 8.29
N PRO A 283 -2.09 -21.28 7.60
CA PRO A 283 -2.02 -20.21 6.60
C PRO A 283 -2.55 -20.64 5.23
N VAL A 284 -3.82 -21.00 5.18
CA VAL A 284 -4.56 -21.31 3.94
C VAL A 284 -5.58 -20.20 3.64
N HIS A 285 -6.07 -20.12 2.42
CA HIS A 285 -7.03 -19.10 1.97
C HIS A 285 -6.52 -17.67 2.25
N LEU A 286 -5.25 -17.43 1.95
CA LEU A 286 -4.66 -16.10 2.02
C LEU A 286 -5.07 -15.31 0.78
N ALA A 287 -5.45 -14.03 0.97
CA ALA A 287 -5.93 -13.18 -0.11
C ALA A 287 -5.30 -11.80 -0.05
N ILE A 288 -5.13 -11.17 -1.21
CA ILE A 288 -4.64 -9.78 -1.32
C ILE A 288 -5.55 -8.78 -0.61
N PHE A 289 -6.84 -9.08 -0.53
CA PHE A 289 -7.82 -8.19 0.09
C PHE A 289 -8.90 -9.01 0.83
N TYR A 290 -9.17 -8.63 2.07
CA TYR A 290 -10.25 -9.17 2.90
C TYR A 290 -11.29 -8.07 3.10
N PRO A 291 -12.47 -8.12 2.45
CA PRO A 291 -13.51 -7.10 2.59
C PRO A 291 -13.92 -6.91 4.05
N HIS A 292 -14.10 -5.64 4.47
CA HIS A 292 -14.58 -5.35 5.82
C HIS A 292 -16.04 -5.79 5.96
N PRO A 293 -16.40 -6.60 6.99
CA PRO A 293 -17.76 -7.13 7.17
C PRO A 293 -18.78 -6.04 7.55
N GLU A 294 -18.33 -4.83 7.89
CA GLU A 294 -19.19 -3.71 8.32
C GLU A 294 -20.16 -4.13 9.46
N ASN A 295 -21.45 -3.94 9.28
CA ASN A 295 -22.47 -4.30 10.27
C ASN A 295 -22.96 -5.77 10.18
N THR A 296 -22.31 -6.60 9.35
CA THR A 296 -22.73 -8.00 9.14
C THR A 296 -22.00 -9.00 10.04
N LEU A 297 -21.03 -8.54 10.84
CA LEU A 297 -20.29 -9.41 11.75
C LEU A 297 -21.19 -9.85 12.92
N SER A 298 -21.42 -11.17 13.03
CA SER A 298 -22.22 -11.72 14.14
C SER A 298 -21.53 -11.46 15.49
N LEU A 299 -22.24 -10.88 16.45
CA LEU A 299 -21.69 -10.45 17.76
C LEU A 299 -20.99 -11.55 18.57
N TRP A 300 -21.36 -12.81 18.40
CA TRP A 300 -20.67 -13.90 19.09
C TRP A 300 -19.18 -14.00 18.70
N LYS A 301 -18.82 -13.61 17.47
CA LYS A 301 -17.42 -13.65 16.97
C LYS A 301 -16.50 -12.70 17.75
N PRO A 302 -16.77 -11.38 17.84
CA PRO A 302 -15.92 -10.49 18.62
C PRO A 302 -15.96 -10.79 20.12
N LEU A 303 -17.08 -11.28 20.67
CA LEU A 303 -17.17 -11.71 22.07
C LEU A 303 -16.30 -12.94 22.34
N LEU A 304 -16.34 -13.95 21.47
CA LEU A 304 -15.44 -15.11 21.56
C LEU A 304 -13.97 -14.68 21.46
N ALA A 305 -13.66 -13.81 20.50
CA ALA A 305 -12.30 -13.29 20.33
C ALA A 305 -11.83 -12.55 21.60
N ALA A 306 -12.64 -11.66 22.15
CA ALA A 306 -12.33 -10.95 23.41
C ALA A 306 -12.07 -11.93 24.57
N LEU A 307 -12.93 -12.95 24.71
CA LEU A 307 -12.76 -13.98 25.75
C LEU A 307 -11.43 -14.73 25.58
N LEU A 308 -11.12 -15.20 24.37
CA LEU A 308 -9.88 -15.97 24.13
C LEU A 308 -8.63 -15.10 24.31
N LEU A 309 -8.66 -13.86 23.85
CA LEU A 309 -7.57 -12.91 24.04
C LEU A 309 -7.37 -12.61 25.55
N MET A 310 -8.43 -12.41 26.31
CA MET A 310 -8.36 -12.22 27.77
C MET A 310 -7.81 -13.45 28.50
N LEU A 311 -8.31 -14.65 28.17
CA LEU A 311 -7.84 -15.90 28.79
C LEU A 311 -6.35 -16.14 28.50
N PHE A 312 -5.89 -15.89 27.28
CA PHE A 312 -4.48 -16.07 26.95
C PHE A 312 -3.61 -14.98 27.60
N THR A 313 -4.11 -13.76 27.70
CA THR A 313 -3.42 -12.67 28.44
C THR A 313 -3.27 -13.02 29.92
N GLU A 314 -4.34 -13.49 30.57
CA GLU A 314 -4.31 -13.98 31.95
C GLU A 314 -3.35 -15.16 32.13
N TYR A 315 -3.36 -16.10 31.19
CA TYR A 315 -2.38 -17.21 31.20
C TYR A 315 -0.94 -16.69 31.18
N CYS A 316 -0.62 -15.69 30.35
CA CYS A 316 0.71 -15.08 30.31
C CYS A 316 1.08 -14.41 31.65
N PHE A 317 0.13 -13.72 32.28
CA PHE A 317 0.35 -13.10 33.61
C PHE A 317 0.53 -14.13 34.75
N ARG A 318 -0.14 -15.27 34.69
CA ARG A 318 0.06 -16.35 35.66
C ARG A 318 1.41 -17.06 35.50
N HIS A 319 2.04 -16.94 34.29
CA HIS A 319 3.31 -17.61 33.97
C HIS A 319 4.48 -16.63 33.79
N LEU A 320 4.57 -15.59 34.62
CA LEU A 320 5.61 -14.54 34.54
C LEU A 320 7.05 -15.07 34.60
N ARG A 321 7.28 -16.28 35.18
CA ARG A 321 8.58 -16.95 35.13
C ARG A 321 9.03 -17.24 33.71
N GLN A 322 8.09 -17.53 32.82
CA GLN A 322 8.32 -17.75 31.39
C GLN A 322 8.17 -16.42 30.63
N ARG A 323 9.08 -15.46 30.87
CA ARG A 323 9.00 -14.07 30.40
C ARG A 323 8.74 -13.94 28.91
N TYR A 324 9.18 -14.90 28.09
CA TYR A 324 8.95 -14.91 26.64
C TYR A 324 7.47 -15.01 26.28
N LEU A 325 6.62 -15.59 27.13
CA LEU A 325 5.18 -15.66 26.90
C LEU A 325 4.57 -14.27 26.86
N LEU A 326 4.75 -13.50 27.93
CA LEU A 326 4.21 -12.14 28.03
C LEU A 326 4.86 -11.22 27.00
N ALA A 327 6.19 -11.28 26.81
CA ALA A 327 6.89 -10.46 25.85
C ALA A 327 6.42 -10.73 24.41
N GLY A 328 6.34 -11.99 24.01
CA GLY A 328 5.87 -12.38 22.67
C GLY A 328 4.40 -12.04 22.45
N TRP A 329 3.56 -12.23 23.47
CA TRP A 329 2.14 -11.90 23.40
C TRP A 329 1.89 -10.40 23.23
N LEU A 330 2.51 -9.58 24.06
CA LEU A 330 2.40 -8.12 23.96
C LEU A 330 3.07 -7.57 22.69
N TRP A 331 4.12 -8.23 22.18
CA TRP A 331 4.71 -7.93 20.88
C TRP A 331 3.67 -8.14 19.77
N TYR A 332 3.00 -9.30 19.75
CA TYR A 332 1.96 -9.61 18.78
C TYR A 332 0.82 -8.58 18.83
N LEU A 333 0.25 -8.36 20.00
CA LEU A 333 -0.84 -7.39 20.16
C LEU A 333 -0.40 -5.97 19.81
N GLY A 334 0.74 -5.52 20.33
CA GLY A 334 1.22 -4.14 20.20
C GLY A 334 1.64 -3.78 18.78
N CYS A 335 2.29 -4.70 18.06
CA CYS A 335 2.68 -4.43 16.66
C CYS A 335 1.49 -4.35 15.69
N LEU A 336 0.33 -4.96 16.03
CA LEU A 336 -0.89 -4.86 15.23
C LEU A 336 -1.70 -3.59 15.51
N VAL A 337 -1.53 -2.92 16.66
CA VAL A 337 -2.33 -1.73 17.06
C VAL A 337 -2.49 -0.69 15.94
N PRO A 338 -1.43 -0.30 15.20
CA PRO A 338 -1.57 0.73 14.17
C PRO A 338 -2.43 0.33 12.97
N VAL A 339 -2.64 -0.98 12.75
CA VAL A 339 -3.24 -1.53 11.52
C VAL A 339 -4.40 -2.50 11.77
N ILE A 340 -4.78 -2.71 13.03
CA ILE A 340 -5.84 -3.67 13.39
C ILE A 340 -7.26 -3.18 13.06
N GLY A 341 -7.41 -1.91 12.67
CA GLY A 341 -8.70 -1.35 12.25
C GLY A 341 -9.42 -0.50 13.29
N VAL A 342 -8.85 -0.25 14.50
CA VAL A 342 -9.40 0.74 15.44
C VAL A 342 -9.32 2.14 14.83
N VAL A 343 -8.19 2.49 14.24
CA VAL A 343 -8.09 3.58 13.27
C VAL A 343 -8.17 2.94 11.89
N GLN A 344 -9.32 3.07 11.25
CA GLN A 344 -9.55 2.42 9.96
C GLN A 344 -8.76 3.13 8.85
N VAL A 345 -7.88 2.38 8.20
CA VAL A 345 -7.12 2.81 7.02
C VAL A 345 -7.43 1.84 5.88
N GLY A 346 -8.06 2.34 4.83
CA GLY A 346 -8.53 1.49 3.74
C GLY A 346 -9.84 0.75 4.04
N ARG A 347 -10.28 -0.10 3.12
CA ARG A 347 -11.58 -0.80 3.14
C ARG A 347 -11.50 -2.26 3.56
N GLN A 348 -10.29 -2.72 3.90
CA GLN A 348 -10.04 -4.11 4.33
C GLN A 348 -10.31 -4.30 5.82
N ALA A 349 -10.77 -5.50 6.17
CA ALA A 349 -10.88 -5.96 7.56
C ALA A 349 -9.50 -6.22 8.17
N MET A 350 -8.62 -6.84 7.41
CA MET A 350 -7.26 -7.22 7.75
C MET A 350 -6.42 -7.35 6.46
N ALA A 351 -5.11 -7.55 6.58
CA ALA A 351 -4.23 -7.84 5.44
C ALA A 351 -3.05 -8.70 5.90
N ASP A 352 -2.65 -9.70 5.10
CA ASP A 352 -1.59 -10.64 5.48
C ASP A 352 -0.24 -9.92 5.72
N ARG A 353 0.07 -8.88 4.93
CA ARG A 353 1.25 -8.01 5.09
C ARG A 353 1.38 -7.36 6.47
N TYR A 354 0.28 -7.18 7.19
CA TYR A 354 0.32 -6.60 8.54
C TYR A 354 0.85 -7.58 9.59
N ALA A 355 0.85 -8.90 9.29
CA ALA A 355 1.37 -9.93 10.19
C ALA A 355 2.90 -10.05 10.18
N TYR A 356 3.62 -9.44 9.23
CA TYR A 356 5.05 -9.65 9.01
C TYR A 356 5.90 -9.48 10.29
N THR A 357 5.72 -8.41 11.04
CA THR A 357 6.44 -8.21 12.32
C THR A 357 5.71 -8.78 13.55
N PRO A 358 4.37 -8.72 13.66
CA PRO A 358 3.63 -9.32 14.77
C PRO A 358 3.84 -10.83 14.91
N LEU A 359 3.95 -11.55 13.80
CA LEU A 359 4.19 -13.00 13.76
C LEU A 359 5.40 -13.44 14.61
N LEU A 360 6.43 -12.60 14.70
CA LEU A 360 7.63 -12.90 15.49
C LEU A 360 7.33 -13.21 16.96
N GLY A 361 6.37 -12.48 17.56
CA GLY A 361 5.95 -12.71 18.94
C GLY A 361 5.36 -14.12 19.12
N ILE A 362 4.52 -14.55 18.19
CA ILE A 362 3.89 -15.89 18.20
C ILE A 362 4.95 -16.97 17.97
N LEU A 363 5.84 -16.78 17.00
CA LEU A 363 6.91 -17.75 16.73
C LEU A 363 7.83 -17.93 17.94
N VAL A 364 8.16 -16.85 18.65
CA VAL A 364 8.93 -16.93 19.90
C VAL A 364 8.16 -17.73 20.96
N ILE A 365 6.88 -17.43 21.19
CA ILE A 365 6.05 -18.18 22.14
C ILE A 365 6.05 -19.67 21.81
N VAL A 366 5.78 -20.02 20.56
CA VAL A 366 5.66 -21.44 20.14
C VAL A 366 7.01 -22.16 20.32
N VAL A 367 8.08 -21.61 19.72
CA VAL A 367 9.38 -22.29 19.70
C VAL A 367 9.97 -22.44 21.11
N TRP A 368 9.85 -21.40 21.96
CA TRP A 368 10.34 -21.48 23.35
C TRP A 368 9.47 -22.41 24.20
N SER A 369 8.14 -22.37 24.04
CA SER A 369 7.23 -23.27 24.78
C SER A 369 7.44 -24.74 24.43
N VAL A 370 7.60 -25.06 23.14
CA VAL A 370 7.91 -26.42 22.70
C VAL A 370 9.26 -26.88 23.26
N ALA A 371 10.28 -26.02 23.18
CA ALA A 371 11.60 -26.36 23.71
C ALA A 371 11.63 -26.56 25.22
N ASP A 372 10.87 -25.77 26.00
CA ASP A 372 10.87 -25.87 27.47
C ASP A 372 10.01 -27.04 28.00
N ARG A 373 8.90 -27.36 27.30
CA ARG A 373 7.96 -28.41 27.70
C ARG A 373 8.24 -29.80 27.13
N SER A 374 9.14 -29.89 26.16
CA SER A 374 9.48 -31.20 25.57
C SER A 374 10.11 -32.11 26.64
N PRO A 375 9.58 -33.32 26.85
CA PRO A 375 10.10 -34.24 27.86
C PRO A 375 11.55 -34.63 27.57
N ALA A 376 12.28 -35.00 28.59
CA ALA A 376 13.64 -35.52 28.48
C ALA A 376 13.59 -36.99 27.96
N MET A 377 13.31 -37.12 26.66
CA MET A 377 13.30 -38.42 25.95
C MET A 377 14.67 -38.69 25.36
N ALA A 378 15.08 -39.97 25.28
CA ALA A 378 16.37 -40.38 24.73
C ALA A 378 16.57 -39.89 23.27
N ARG A 379 15.46 -39.75 22.48
CA ARG A 379 15.47 -39.26 21.08
C ARG A 379 14.86 -37.88 20.91
N ARG A 380 14.87 -37.05 21.97
CA ARG A 380 14.27 -35.71 21.93
C ARG A 380 14.75 -34.84 20.74
N ALA A 381 16.05 -34.82 20.49
CA ALA A 381 16.65 -34.02 19.46
C ALA A 381 16.21 -34.48 18.05
N GLU A 382 16.12 -35.80 17.84
CA GLU A 382 15.69 -36.41 16.59
C GLU A 382 14.19 -36.08 16.30
N VAL A 383 13.33 -36.25 17.32
CA VAL A 383 11.89 -35.97 17.21
C VAL A 383 11.63 -34.48 16.92
N LEU A 384 12.27 -33.59 17.69
CA LEU A 384 12.14 -32.15 17.45
C LEU A 384 12.72 -31.75 16.08
N GLY A 385 13.81 -32.36 15.65
CA GLY A 385 14.39 -32.17 14.31
C GLY A 385 13.42 -32.59 13.20
N ALA A 386 12.83 -33.78 13.31
CA ALA A 386 11.85 -34.28 12.34
C ALA A 386 10.59 -33.42 12.27
N VAL A 387 9.99 -33.05 13.41
CA VAL A 387 8.82 -32.17 13.48
C VAL A 387 9.14 -30.80 12.89
N SER A 388 10.32 -30.24 13.18
CA SER A 388 10.78 -28.98 12.61
C SER A 388 10.92 -29.05 11.09
N ALA A 389 11.53 -30.12 10.58
CA ALA A 389 11.70 -30.33 9.15
C ALA A 389 10.36 -30.46 8.43
N LEU A 390 9.42 -31.23 8.99
CA LEU A 390 8.07 -31.37 8.44
C LEU A 390 7.32 -30.03 8.40
N ALA A 391 7.39 -29.24 9.48
CA ALA A 391 6.79 -27.91 9.54
C ALA A 391 7.39 -26.96 8.48
N LEU A 392 8.72 -26.96 8.31
CA LEU A 392 9.40 -26.13 7.32
C LEU A 392 9.01 -26.55 5.90
N ILE A 393 8.96 -27.84 5.61
CA ILE A 393 8.51 -28.35 4.30
C ILE A 393 7.07 -27.94 4.03
N PHE A 394 6.18 -28.11 5.02
CA PHE A 394 4.77 -27.73 4.90
C PHE A 394 4.60 -26.23 4.61
N PHE A 395 5.23 -25.36 5.41
CA PHE A 395 5.13 -23.92 5.20
C PHE A 395 5.82 -23.47 3.91
N SER A 396 6.96 -24.07 3.54
CA SER A 396 7.62 -23.76 2.25
C SER A 396 6.74 -24.12 1.06
N ALA A 397 6.08 -25.27 1.10
CA ALA A 397 5.17 -25.69 0.02
C ALA A 397 3.96 -24.75 -0.10
N LEU A 398 3.37 -24.36 1.03
CA LEU A 398 2.27 -23.40 1.05
C LEU A 398 2.72 -22.01 0.58
N ALA A 399 3.90 -21.54 1.01
CA ALA A 399 4.43 -20.26 0.59
C ALA A 399 4.76 -20.22 -0.91
N ALA A 400 5.38 -21.28 -1.44
CA ALA A 400 5.64 -21.40 -2.88
C ALA A 400 4.34 -21.40 -3.70
N ARG A 401 3.31 -22.13 -3.24
CA ARG A 401 1.98 -22.12 -3.85
C ARG A 401 1.35 -20.73 -3.80
N GLN A 402 1.39 -20.07 -2.64
CA GLN A 402 0.84 -18.72 -2.46
C GLN A 402 1.56 -17.71 -3.35
N THR A 403 2.90 -17.84 -3.50
CA THR A 403 3.72 -17.00 -4.38
C THR A 403 3.29 -17.11 -5.85
N ALA A 404 2.88 -18.29 -6.31
CA ALA A 404 2.42 -18.51 -7.68
C ALA A 404 1.14 -17.73 -8.02
N TYR A 405 0.27 -17.43 -7.04
CA TYR A 405 -0.91 -16.58 -7.26
C TYR A 405 -0.55 -15.12 -7.57
N TRP A 406 0.67 -14.66 -7.26
CA TRP A 406 1.18 -13.34 -7.57
C TRP A 406 1.81 -13.22 -8.96
N GLN A 407 1.64 -14.22 -9.83
CA GLN A 407 2.25 -14.24 -11.16
C GLN A 407 1.79 -13.07 -12.02
N ASN A 408 0.51 -12.72 -11.99
CA ASN A 408 -0.10 -11.60 -12.70
C ASN A 408 -1.43 -11.21 -12.04
N SER A 409 -2.06 -10.12 -12.51
CA SER A 409 -3.33 -9.61 -11.98
C SER A 409 -4.47 -10.64 -12.07
N PHE A 410 -4.53 -11.46 -13.12
CA PHE A 410 -5.57 -12.47 -13.27
C PHE A 410 -5.48 -13.56 -12.20
N SER A 411 -4.33 -14.24 -12.10
CA SER A 411 -4.13 -15.29 -11.09
C SER A 411 -4.33 -14.78 -9.67
N LEU A 412 -3.95 -13.52 -9.39
CA LEU A 412 -4.08 -12.91 -8.08
C LEU A 412 -5.53 -12.66 -7.70
N PHE A 413 -6.31 -12.02 -8.57
CA PHE A 413 -7.69 -11.66 -8.24
C PHE A 413 -8.66 -12.82 -8.39
N GLU A 414 -8.45 -13.73 -9.35
CA GLU A 414 -9.22 -14.97 -9.44
C GLU A 414 -9.06 -15.82 -8.17
N HIS A 415 -7.83 -15.93 -7.65
CA HIS A 415 -7.61 -16.60 -6.36
C HIS A 415 -8.31 -15.87 -5.22
N ALA A 416 -8.24 -14.53 -5.16
CA ALA A 416 -8.92 -13.75 -4.14
C ALA A 416 -10.45 -13.99 -4.17
N LEU A 417 -11.07 -14.02 -5.34
CA LEU A 417 -12.49 -14.32 -5.52
C LEU A 417 -12.86 -15.74 -5.08
N GLN A 418 -11.95 -16.71 -5.23
CA GLN A 418 -12.18 -18.10 -4.79
C GLN A 418 -12.18 -18.25 -3.26
N VAL A 419 -11.38 -17.43 -2.55
CA VAL A 419 -11.15 -17.61 -1.10
C VAL A 419 -11.83 -16.56 -0.22
N THR A 420 -12.35 -15.49 -0.82
CA THR A 420 -13.05 -14.41 -0.09
C THR A 420 -14.41 -14.14 -0.75
N PRO A 421 -15.52 -14.32 -0.02
CA PRO A 421 -16.85 -14.02 -0.57
C PRO A 421 -17.04 -12.50 -0.73
N ALA A 422 -17.82 -12.11 -1.75
CA ALA A 422 -18.21 -10.72 -2.01
C ALA A 422 -17.00 -9.74 -2.03
N ASN A 423 -15.97 -10.08 -2.80
CA ASN A 423 -14.75 -9.29 -2.89
C ASN A 423 -14.83 -8.27 -4.03
N PHE A 424 -15.61 -7.22 -3.80
CA PHE A 424 -15.84 -6.14 -4.76
C PHE A 424 -14.56 -5.47 -5.28
N ILE A 425 -13.47 -5.46 -4.49
CA ILE A 425 -12.16 -4.93 -4.92
C ILE A 425 -11.51 -5.88 -5.92
N ALA A 426 -11.53 -7.18 -5.66
CA ALA A 426 -10.98 -8.16 -6.59
C ALA A 426 -11.77 -8.19 -7.91
N GLU A 427 -13.11 -8.10 -7.85
CA GLU A 427 -13.95 -7.94 -9.03
C GLU A 427 -13.57 -6.70 -9.83
N ASN A 428 -13.45 -5.53 -9.19
CA ASN A 428 -13.08 -4.29 -9.87
C ASN A 428 -11.70 -4.38 -10.53
N ASN A 429 -10.70 -4.90 -9.83
CA ASN A 429 -9.33 -4.95 -10.35
C ASN A 429 -9.16 -6.03 -11.44
N LEU A 430 -9.93 -7.11 -11.36
CA LEU A 430 -9.99 -8.11 -12.44
C LEU A 430 -10.64 -7.51 -13.69
N GLY A 431 -11.71 -6.71 -13.53
CA GLY A 431 -12.29 -5.92 -14.62
C GLY A 431 -11.28 -4.99 -15.26
N GLN A 432 -10.47 -4.28 -14.44
CA GLN A 432 -9.40 -3.41 -14.95
C GLN A 432 -8.34 -4.22 -15.71
N ALA A 433 -7.94 -5.40 -15.22
CA ALA A 433 -7.00 -6.27 -15.93
C ALA A 433 -7.56 -6.69 -17.32
N TYR A 434 -8.86 -6.93 -17.43
CA TYR A 434 -9.50 -7.22 -18.71
C TYR A 434 -9.51 -6.01 -19.66
N ILE A 435 -9.66 -4.79 -19.15
CA ILE A 435 -9.50 -3.56 -19.97
C ILE A 435 -8.08 -3.49 -20.55
N GLU A 436 -7.06 -3.74 -19.74
CA GLU A 436 -5.65 -3.68 -20.16
C GLU A 436 -5.30 -4.65 -21.29
N VAL A 437 -6.00 -5.79 -21.37
CA VAL A 437 -5.83 -6.78 -22.46
C VAL A 437 -6.86 -6.64 -23.59
N GLY A 438 -7.64 -5.55 -23.62
CA GLY A 438 -8.59 -5.27 -24.70
C GLY A 438 -9.86 -6.14 -24.69
N ARG A 439 -10.31 -6.60 -23.52
CA ARG A 439 -11.52 -7.40 -23.34
C ARG A 439 -12.59 -6.66 -22.51
N PRO A 440 -13.15 -5.55 -23.04
CA PRO A 440 -14.15 -4.76 -22.33
C PRO A 440 -15.47 -5.52 -22.08
N ASP A 441 -15.74 -6.58 -22.83
CA ASP A 441 -16.85 -7.52 -22.62
C ASP A 441 -16.77 -8.22 -21.26
N LEU A 442 -15.62 -8.78 -20.93
CA LEU A 442 -15.37 -9.42 -19.63
C LEU A 442 -15.24 -8.39 -18.51
N ALA A 443 -14.61 -7.26 -18.79
CA ALA A 443 -14.51 -6.16 -17.84
C ALA A 443 -15.90 -5.67 -17.37
N TYR A 444 -16.85 -5.55 -18.28
CA TYR A 444 -18.23 -5.18 -17.96
C TYR A 444 -18.84 -6.11 -16.90
N GLU A 445 -18.71 -7.44 -17.06
CA GLU A 445 -19.27 -8.39 -16.12
C GLU A 445 -18.67 -8.23 -14.70
N HIS A 446 -17.35 -8.05 -14.62
CA HIS A 446 -16.66 -7.88 -13.35
C HIS A 446 -16.98 -6.54 -12.67
N PHE A 447 -17.04 -5.44 -13.42
CA PHE A 447 -17.44 -4.16 -12.83
C PHE A 447 -18.91 -4.18 -12.38
N LEU A 448 -19.79 -4.81 -13.13
CA LEU A 448 -21.20 -4.99 -12.74
C LEU A 448 -21.31 -5.79 -11.43
N ARG A 449 -20.58 -6.91 -11.30
CA ARG A 449 -20.56 -7.68 -10.04
C ARG A 449 -20.02 -6.84 -8.90
N SER A 450 -18.96 -6.07 -9.11
CA SER A 450 -18.39 -5.17 -8.10
C SER A 450 -19.42 -4.15 -7.59
N THR A 451 -20.25 -3.56 -8.50
CA THR A 451 -21.32 -2.62 -8.10
C THR A 451 -22.46 -3.32 -7.37
N GLN A 452 -22.77 -4.59 -7.71
CA GLN A 452 -23.78 -5.40 -7.03
C GLN A 452 -23.34 -5.81 -5.62
N GLU A 453 -22.08 -6.23 -5.45
CA GLU A 453 -21.52 -6.60 -4.15
C GLU A 453 -21.38 -5.39 -3.22
N LYS A 454 -21.05 -4.23 -3.77
CA LYS A 454 -20.86 -2.98 -3.03
C LYS A 454 -21.47 -1.78 -3.75
N PRO A 455 -22.80 -1.55 -3.60
CA PRO A 455 -23.51 -0.46 -4.33
C PRO A 455 -23.01 0.96 -4.04
N HIS A 456 -22.21 1.15 -3.00
CA HIS A 456 -21.59 2.45 -2.65
C HIS A 456 -20.09 2.50 -2.98
N PHE A 457 -19.63 1.67 -3.92
CA PHE A 457 -18.25 1.70 -4.38
C PHE A 457 -18.11 2.54 -5.66
N GLY A 458 -17.88 3.85 -5.50
CA GLY A 458 -17.86 4.82 -6.60
C GLY A 458 -16.88 4.48 -7.74
N LEU A 459 -15.72 3.88 -7.43
CA LEU A 459 -14.74 3.50 -8.46
C LEU A 459 -15.29 2.40 -9.41
N ALA A 460 -16.04 1.42 -8.91
CA ALA A 460 -16.64 0.40 -9.77
C ALA A 460 -17.72 1.00 -10.67
N HIS A 461 -18.53 1.93 -10.16
CA HIS A 461 -19.50 2.67 -10.98
C HIS A 461 -18.79 3.51 -12.07
N TYR A 462 -17.69 4.18 -11.71
CA TYR A 462 -16.89 4.92 -12.69
C TYR A 462 -16.39 4.00 -13.82
N ASN A 463 -15.77 2.87 -13.47
CA ASN A 463 -15.24 1.92 -14.45
C ASN A 463 -16.34 1.29 -15.31
N LEU A 464 -17.48 0.95 -14.71
CA LEU A 464 -18.65 0.45 -15.44
C LEU A 464 -19.17 1.50 -16.42
N GLY A 465 -19.29 2.77 -15.98
CA GLY A 465 -19.68 3.89 -16.81
C GLY A 465 -18.76 4.10 -18.02
N VAL A 466 -17.43 3.96 -17.83
CA VAL A 466 -16.45 4.06 -18.93
C VAL A 466 -16.68 2.96 -19.98
N VAL A 467 -16.92 1.72 -19.54
CA VAL A 467 -17.18 0.60 -20.46
C VAL A 467 -18.50 0.81 -21.22
N LEU A 468 -19.55 1.24 -20.52
CA LEU A 468 -20.87 1.52 -21.13
C LEU A 468 -20.80 2.65 -22.16
N ALA A 469 -20.08 3.73 -21.86
CA ALA A 469 -19.84 4.83 -22.80
C ALA A 469 -19.09 4.34 -24.05
N GLY A 470 -18.07 3.50 -23.88
CA GLY A 470 -17.35 2.86 -24.99
C GLY A 470 -18.23 1.94 -25.85
N GLN A 471 -19.35 1.44 -25.31
CA GLN A 471 -20.37 0.67 -26.03
C GLN A 471 -21.49 1.55 -26.61
N ASN A 472 -21.38 2.89 -26.56
CA ASN A 472 -22.41 3.87 -26.95
C ASN A 472 -23.73 3.75 -26.14
N ARG A 473 -23.69 3.14 -24.93
CA ARG A 473 -24.82 3.06 -24.01
C ARG A 473 -24.84 4.30 -23.11
N ASN A 474 -25.03 5.47 -23.71
CA ASN A 474 -24.81 6.76 -23.05
C ASN A 474 -25.72 6.99 -21.83
N GLU A 475 -27.01 6.62 -21.93
CA GLU A 475 -27.95 6.77 -20.79
C GLU A 475 -27.52 5.95 -19.58
N ASP A 476 -27.12 4.68 -19.78
CA ASP A 476 -26.65 3.82 -18.70
C ASP A 476 -25.32 4.32 -18.14
N ALA A 477 -24.39 4.75 -19.01
CA ALA A 477 -23.12 5.35 -18.61
C ALA A 477 -23.33 6.60 -17.74
N GLY A 478 -24.27 7.46 -18.14
CA GLY A 478 -24.62 8.67 -17.37
C GLY A 478 -25.12 8.34 -15.97
N LYS A 479 -25.95 7.30 -15.80
CA LYS A 479 -26.41 6.83 -14.48
C LYS A 479 -25.24 6.36 -13.62
N GLU A 480 -24.34 5.56 -14.21
CA GLU A 480 -23.18 5.02 -13.50
C GLU A 480 -22.19 6.12 -13.10
N PHE A 481 -21.93 7.13 -13.95
CA PHE A 481 -21.12 8.28 -13.57
C PHE A 481 -21.75 9.12 -12.46
N GLN A 482 -23.08 9.26 -12.42
CA GLN A 482 -23.77 9.92 -11.31
C GLN A 482 -23.57 9.15 -10.00
N MET A 483 -23.66 7.81 -10.01
CA MET A 483 -23.35 6.97 -8.84
C MET A 483 -21.87 7.11 -8.43
N ALA A 484 -20.96 7.18 -9.41
CA ALA A 484 -19.53 7.42 -9.15
C ALA A 484 -19.29 8.78 -8.48
N ILE A 485 -20.01 9.84 -8.87
CA ILE A 485 -19.94 11.16 -8.24
C ILE A 485 -20.51 11.12 -6.81
N GLN A 486 -21.64 10.44 -6.62
CA GLN A 486 -22.32 10.36 -5.33
C GLN A 486 -21.49 9.58 -4.29
N TYR A 487 -20.83 8.50 -4.69
CA TYR A 487 -20.12 7.57 -3.80
C TYR A 487 -18.59 7.62 -3.94
N GLY A 488 -18.07 8.46 -4.85
CA GLY A 488 -16.64 8.65 -5.04
C GLY A 488 -15.99 9.26 -3.81
N GLN A 489 -14.87 8.67 -3.40
CA GLN A 489 -14.14 9.08 -2.20
C GLN A 489 -12.90 9.90 -2.54
N GLU A 490 -12.27 9.61 -3.67
CA GLU A 490 -11.09 10.32 -4.13
C GLU A 490 -11.48 11.46 -5.06
N LYS A 491 -10.86 12.63 -4.84
CA LYS A 491 -11.11 13.81 -5.70
C LYS A 491 -10.85 13.54 -7.18
N LEU A 492 -9.84 12.70 -7.44
CA LEU A 492 -9.45 12.34 -8.80
C LEU A 492 -10.56 11.58 -9.51
N ASP A 493 -11.09 10.53 -8.88
CA ASP A 493 -12.16 9.69 -9.45
C ASP A 493 -13.43 10.49 -9.67
N VAL A 494 -13.80 11.32 -8.69
CA VAL A 494 -14.98 12.19 -8.78
C VAL A 494 -14.81 13.22 -9.89
N ALA A 495 -13.63 13.82 -10.05
CA ALA A 495 -13.38 14.78 -11.13
C ALA A 495 -13.44 14.11 -12.51
N GLN A 496 -12.91 12.89 -12.64
CA GLN A 496 -13.00 12.11 -13.87
C GLN A 496 -14.45 11.70 -14.18
N ALA A 497 -15.23 11.33 -13.16
CA ALA A 497 -16.64 11.00 -13.33
C ALA A 497 -17.45 12.22 -13.79
N TYR A 498 -17.21 13.42 -13.23
CA TYR A 498 -17.80 14.66 -13.73
C TYR A 498 -17.41 14.94 -15.19
N HIS A 499 -16.12 14.79 -15.52
CA HIS A 499 -15.64 14.98 -16.90
C HIS A 499 -16.35 14.03 -17.86
N ASN A 500 -16.38 12.73 -17.57
CA ASN A 500 -16.98 11.72 -18.45
C ASN A 500 -18.51 11.86 -18.54
N LEU A 501 -19.18 12.24 -17.44
CA LEU A 501 -20.60 12.60 -17.49
C LEU A 501 -20.84 13.81 -18.40
N GLY A 502 -19.97 14.82 -18.33
CA GLY A 502 -19.99 15.96 -19.23
C GLY A 502 -19.85 15.55 -20.71
N VAL A 503 -18.94 14.60 -21.00
CA VAL A 503 -18.76 14.06 -22.36
C VAL A 503 -20.02 13.32 -22.85
N VAL A 504 -20.64 12.51 -22.00
CA VAL A 504 -21.92 11.83 -22.34
C VAL A 504 -23.02 12.83 -22.61
N LEU A 505 -23.19 13.84 -21.75
CA LEU A 505 -24.19 14.89 -21.93
C LEU A 505 -23.94 15.75 -23.19
N LEU A 506 -22.66 15.93 -23.54
CA LEU A 506 -22.26 16.63 -24.76
C LEU A 506 -22.67 15.82 -26.00
N ALA A 507 -22.46 14.49 -25.99
CA ALA A 507 -22.90 13.60 -27.07
C ALA A 507 -24.44 13.60 -27.23
N GLU A 508 -25.17 13.83 -26.13
CA GLU A 508 -26.62 13.99 -26.13
C GLU A 508 -27.09 15.43 -26.42
N GLN A 509 -26.18 16.34 -26.78
CA GLN A 509 -26.41 17.75 -27.05
C GLN A 509 -27.04 18.53 -25.84
N GLN A 510 -26.86 18.05 -24.65
CA GLN A 510 -27.31 18.70 -23.41
C GLN A 510 -26.28 19.72 -22.92
N TRP A 511 -25.97 20.72 -23.77
CA TRP A 511 -24.85 21.65 -23.61
C TRP A 511 -24.76 22.32 -22.24
N SER A 512 -25.88 22.86 -21.73
CA SER A 512 -25.88 23.55 -20.42
C SER A 512 -25.57 22.62 -19.24
N LYS A 513 -26.01 21.36 -19.33
CA LYS A 513 -25.68 20.37 -18.30
C LYS A 513 -24.21 19.94 -18.42
N ALA A 514 -23.73 19.70 -19.63
CA ALA A 514 -22.33 19.37 -19.87
C ALA A 514 -21.38 20.45 -19.33
N LEU A 515 -21.70 21.73 -19.58
CA LEU A 515 -20.97 22.89 -19.08
C LEU A 515 -20.83 22.86 -17.53
N ALA A 516 -21.92 22.57 -16.85
CA ALA A 516 -21.90 22.45 -15.38
C ALA A 516 -20.99 21.30 -14.92
N MET A 517 -21.03 20.14 -15.58
CA MET A 517 -20.19 18.98 -15.22
C MET A 517 -18.70 19.25 -15.45
N PHE A 518 -18.33 19.83 -16.59
CA PHE A 518 -16.93 20.20 -16.82
C PHE A 518 -16.44 21.27 -15.84
N SER A 519 -17.29 22.21 -15.45
CA SER A 519 -16.94 23.22 -14.44
C SER A 519 -16.63 22.60 -13.09
N GLU A 520 -17.39 21.59 -12.65
CA GLU A 520 -17.10 20.82 -11.44
C GLU A 520 -15.82 19.99 -11.57
N ALA A 521 -15.59 19.35 -12.74
CA ALA A 521 -14.35 18.63 -13.02
C ALA A 521 -13.12 19.54 -12.89
N ILE A 522 -13.16 20.74 -13.46
CA ILE A 522 -12.10 21.75 -13.36
C ILE A 522 -11.92 22.26 -11.92
N ARG A 523 -13.01 22.51 -11.20
CA ARG A 523 -12.95 22.93 -9.79
C ARG A 523 -12.21 21.91 -8.93
N LEU A 524 -12.43 20.62 -9.19
CA LEU A 524 -11.77 19.52 -8.46
C LEU A 524 -10.34 19.29 -8.96
N MET A 525 -10.09 19.40 -10.27
CA MET A 525 -8.78 19.18 -10.91
C MET A 525 -8.42 20.32 -11.88
N PRO A 526 -7.92 21.46 -11.35
CA PRO A 526 -7.61 22.62 -12.20
C PRO A 526 -6.42 22.42 -13.16
N ASN A 527 -5.67 21.33 -13.02
CA ASN A 527 -4.52 21.03 -13.89
C ASN A 527 -4.84 20.00 -14.99
N LYS A 528 -6.12 19.65 -15.20
CA LYS A 528 -6.54 18.68 -16.22
C LYS A 528 -6.95 19.41 -17.49
N GLU A 529 -6.06 19.44 -18.49
CA GLU A 529 -6.24 20.15 -19.77
C GLU A 529 -7.51 19.71 -20.51
N SER A 530 -7.80 18.39 -20.54
CA SER A 530 -8.94 17.84 -21.27
C SER A 530 -10.29 18.39 -20.81
N SER A 531 -10.44 18.75 -19.53
CA SER A 531 -11.67 19.33 -19.01
C SER A 531 -11.89 20.77 -19.49
N TYR A 532 -10.81 21.57 -19.61
CA TYR A 532 -10.89 22.90 -20.23
C TYR A 532 -11.24 22.82 -21.72
N LEU A 533 -10.64 21.89 -22.46
CA LEU A 533 -10.93 21.71 -23.88
C LEU A 533 -12.38 21.32 -24.11
N ALA A 534 -12.89 20.37 -23.29
CA ALA A 534 -14.29 19.94 -23.39
C ALA A 534 -15.26 21.06 -22.99
N ARG A 535 -14.94 21.86 -21.97
CA ARG A 535 -15.77 23.00 -21.56
C ARG A 535 -15.73 24.10 -22.63
N GLY A 536 -14.56 24.46 -23.15
CA GLY A 536 -14.40 25.41 -24.20
C GLY A 536 -15.15 25.02 -25.50
N PHE A 537 -15.16 23.73 -25.84
CA PHE A 537 -15.95 23.19 -26.92
C PHE A 537 -17.47 23.37 -26.67
N THR A 538 -17.91 23.09 -25.46
CA THR A 538 -19.30 23.28 -25.04
C THR A 538 -19.71 24.75 -25.09
N GLU A 539 -18.87 25.66 -24.60
CA GLU A 539 -19.10 27.12 -24.66
C GLU A 539 -19.14 27.65 -26.10
N PHE A 540 -18.28 27.10 -26.95
CA PHE A 540 -18.31 27.46 -28.40
C PHE A 540 -19.66 27.12 -29.03
N HIS A 541 -20.26 25.96 -28.74
CA HIS A 541 -21.58 25.57 -29.23
C HIS A 541 -22.73 26.37 -28.59
N LEU A 542 -22.52 26.85 -27.36
CA LEU A 542 -23.45 27.81 -26.72
C LEU A 542 -23.27 29.25 -27.21
N ALA A 543 -22.40 29.49 -28.21
CA ALA A 543 -22.03 30.79 -28.75
C ALA A 543 -21.36 31.75 -27.75
N ASP A 544 -20.89 31.27 -26.58
CA ASP A 544 -20.03 32.05 -25.68
C ASP A 544 -18.58 31.93 -26.14
N TYR A 545 -18.25 32.57 -27.24
CA TYR A 545 -16.91 32.51 -27.85
C TYR A 545 -15.83 33.14 -26.98
N ARG A 546 -16.19 34.04 -26.03
CA ARG A 546 -15.24 34.67 -25.13
C ARG A 546 -14.79 33.67 -24.05
N ALA A 547 -15.72 32.98 -23.44
CA ALA A 547 -15.42 31.91 -22.46
C ALA A 547 -14.66 30.77 -23.16
N ALA A 548 -15.12 30.32 -24.32
CA ALA A 548 -14.46 29.29 -25.13
C ALA A 548 -12.99 29.63 -25.42
N ALA A 549 -12.71 30.88 -25.86
CA ALA A 549 -11.33 31.32 -26.13
C ALA A 549 -10.45 31.29 -24.87
N SER A 550 -11.01 31.67 -23.70
CA SER A 550 -10.32 31.59 -22.42
C SER A 550 -9.97 30.15 -22.06
N ASP A 551 -10.90 29.23 -22.19
CA ASP A 551 -10.72 27.81 -21.82
C ASP A 551 -9.77 27.10 -22.78
N PHE A 552 -9.86 27.30 -24.08
CA PHE A 552 -8.89 26.74 -25.03
C PHE A 552 -7.47 27.29 -24.78
N ALA A 553 -7.33 28.57 -24.43
CA ALA A 553 -6.03 29.13 -24.04
C ALA A 553 -5.50 28.51 -22.74
N ALA A 554 -6.35 28.33 -21.73
CA ALA A 554 -5.99 27.68 -20.48
C ALA A 554 -5.55 26.22 -20.71
N GLY A 555 -6.33 25.43 -21.46
CA GLY A 555 -5.99 24.06 -21.83
C GLY A 555 -4.66 23.96 -22.57
N ALA A 556 -4.46 24.79 -23.61
CA ALA A 556 -3.23 24.84 -24.38
C ALA A 556 -2.00 25.28 -23.56
N SER A 557 -2.20 26.03 -22.48
CA SER A 557 -1.13 26.42 -21.55
C SER A 557 -0.71 25.28 -20.61
N LEU A 558 -1.64 24.38 -20.26
CA LEU A 558 -1.39 23.20 -19.44
C LEU A 558 -0.68 22.10 -20.25
N ALA A 559 -1.15 21.86 -21.46
CA ALA A 559 -0.52 20.95 -22.41
C ALA A 559 -0.67 21.52 -23.84
N PRO A 560 0.43 21.77 -24.55
CA PRO A 560 0.36 22.26 -25.94
C PRO A 560 -0.33 21.23 -26.84
N ASP A 561 -1.52 21.59 -27.32
CA ASP A 561 -2.34 20.77 -28.22
C ASP A 561 -2.70 21.58 -29.48
N PRO A 562 -2.39 21.10 -30.69
CA PRO A 562 -2.72 21.80 -31.93
C PRO A 562 -4.24 21.97 -32.13
N ASN A 563 -5.09 21.03 -31.68
CA ASN A 563 -6.53 21.17 -31.74
C ASN A 563 -7.08 22.25 -30.81
N ALA A 564 -6.56 22.33 -29.59
CA ALA A 564 -6.89 23.41 -28.65
C ALA A 564 -6.58 24.78 -29.24
N LEU A 565 -5.41 24.93 -29.86
CA LEU A 565 -4.99 26.18 -30.52
C LEU A 565 -5.82 26.47 -31.75
N PHE A 566 -6.25 25.45 -32.49
CA PHE A 566 -7.20 25.61 -33.61
C PHE A 566 -8.55 26.16 -33.12
N TRP A 567 -9.14 25.58 -32.08
CA TRP A 567 -10.40 26.04 -31.52
C TRP A 567 -10.30 27.41 -30.84
N LEU A 568 -9.14 27.74 -30.26
CA LEU A 568 -8.84 29.09 -29.80
C LEU A 568 -8.90 30.10 -30.99
N GLY A 569 -8.28 29.74 -32.10
CA GLY A 569 -8.36 30.55 -33.35
C GLY A 569 -9.77 30.73 -33.82
N ARG A 570 -10.57 29.65 -33.83
CA ARG A 570 -12.00 29.69 -34.21
C ARG A 570 -12.83 30.60 -33.30
N SER A 571 -12.62 30.51 -32.01
CA SER A 571 -13.31 31.34 -31.01
C SER A 571 -12.98 32.83 -31.22
N ARG A 572 -11.72 33.16 -31.49
CA ARG A 572 -11.26 34.54 -31.78
C ARG A 572 -11.81 35.07 -33.11
N GLU A 573 -11.91 34.22 -34.15
CA GLU A 573 -12.58 34.59 -35.38
C GLU A 573 -14.04 35.02 -35.15
N LYS A 574 -14.79 34.21 -34.37
CA LYS A 574 -16.19 34.52 -34.04
C LYS A 574 -16.33 35.81 -33.24
N LEU A 575 -15.29 36.21 -32.50
CA LEU A 575 -15.20 37.49 -31.78
C LEU A 575 -14.72 38.66 -32.67
N GLY A 576 -14.33 38.41 -33.92
CA GLY A 576 -13.75 39.41 -34.82
C GLY A 576 -12.29 39.73 -34.59
N ASP A 577 -11.62 39.02 -33.65
CA ASP A 577 -10.19 39.14 -33.40
C ASP A 577 -9.38 38.31 -34.40
N LEU A 578 -9.28 38.81 -35.65
CA LEU A 578 -8.55 38.13 -36.71
C LEU A 578 -7.02 38.08 -36.45
N ALA A 579 -6.47 39.07 -35.72
CA ALA A 579 -5.06 39.08 -35.38
C ALA A 579 -4.73 37.95 -34.38
N GLY A 580 -5.51 37.86 -33.32
CA GLY A 580 -5.39 36.77 -32.35
C GLY A 580 -5.68 35.39 -32.94
N ALA A 581 -6.63 35.27 -33.85
CA ALA A 581 -6.92 34.04 -34.57
C ALA A 581 -5.72 33.58 -35.41
N THR A 582 -5.11 34.52 -36.16
CA THR A 582 -3.89 34.28 -36.95
C THR A 582 -2.75 33.75 -36.09
N GLU A 583 -2.53 34.36 -34.93
CA GLU A 583 -1.50 33.90 -33.98
C GLU A 583 -1.78 32.46 -33.51
N ALA A 584 -3.03 32.16 -33.12
CA ALA A 584 -3.42 30.84 -32.65
C ALA A 584 -3.24 29.77 -33.74
N TYR A 585 -3.65 30.02 -34.97
CA TYR A 585 -3.44 29.09 -36.09
C TYR A 585 -1.96 28.87 -36.41
N ARG A 586 -1.11 29.92 -36.36
CA ARG A 586 0.34 29.76 -36.54
C ARG A 586 0.94 28.88 -35.47
N LYS A 587 0.52 29.05 -34.21
CA LYS A 587 0.98 28.18 -33.10
C LYS A 587 0.50 26.73 -33.29
N ALA A 588 -0.74 26.52 -33.75
CA ALA A 588 -1.25 25.18 -34.05
C ALA A 588 -0.41 24.51 -35.17
N LEU A 589 -0.12 25.24 -36.27
CA LEU A 589 0.71 24.75 -37.36
C LEU A 589 2.17 24.55 -37.00
N ALA A 590 2.70 25.30 -36.03
CA ALA A 590 4.04 25.08 -35.51
C ALA A 590 4.15 23.74 -34.76
N LEU A 591 3.07 23.29 -34.12
CA LEU A 591 3.00 21.98 -33.45
C LEU A 591 2.66 20.85 -34.43
N GLN A 592 1.74 21.13 -35.40
CA GLN A 592 1.29 20.18 -36.38
C GLN A 592 1.19 20.87 -37.78
N PRO A 593 2.27 20.81 -38.60
CA PRO A 593 2.34 21.52 -39.88
C PRO A 593 1.32 21.06 -40.94
N ASP A 594 0.81 19.86 -40.80
CA ASP A 594 -0.18 19.24 -41.72
C ASP A 594 -1.64 19.42 -41.26
N LEU A 595 -1.92 20.24 -40.24
CA LEU A 595 -3.28 20.53 -39.78
C LEU A 595 -4.03 21.38 -40.83
N ALA A 596 -4.63 20.68 -41.81
CA ALA A 596 -5.25 21.28 -43.00
C ALA A 596 -6.27 22.40 -42.66
N LYS A 597 -7.14 22.15 -41.64
CA LYS A 597 -8.15 23.11 -41.18
C LYS A 597 -7.55 24.43 -40.69
N ALA A 598 -6.44 24.39 -39.96
CA ALA A 598 -5.75 25.60 -39.49
C ALA A 598 -5.05 26.34 -40.62
N LYS A 599 -4.46 25.62 -41.59
CA LYS A 599 -3.78 26.17 -42.75
C LYS A 599 -4.77 26.92 -43.66
N GLU A 600 -5.88 26.28 -43.98
CA GLU A 600 -6.93 26.86 -44.83
C GLU A 600 -7.48 28.17 -44.24
N ARG A 601 -7.76 28.20 -42.95
CA ARG A 601 -8.25 29.39 -42.26
C ARG A 601 -7.21 30.51 -42.19
N LEU A 602 -5.97 30.15 -41.91
CA LEU A 602 -4.88 31.11 -41.90
C LEU A 602 -4.69 31.77 -43.27
N GLU A 603 -4.72 30.97 -44.35
CA GLU A 603 -4.62 31.45 -45.72
C GLU A 603 -5.79 32.35 -46.09
N ALA A 604 -7.02 32.00 -45.70
CA ALA A 604 -8.22 32.82 -45.93
C ALA A 604 -8.11 34.18 -45.23
N ILE A 605 -7.70 34.22 -43.97
CA ILE A 605 -7.51 35.47 -43.20
C ILE A 605 -6.43 36.33 -43.85
N VAL A 606 -5.28 35.75 -44.19
CA VAL A 606 -4.13 36.51 -44.76
C VAL A 606 -4.42 37.02 -46.15
N SER A 607 -5.19 36.28 -46.96
CA SER A 607 -5.57 36.68 -48.33
C SER A 607 -6.82 37.54 -48.40
N GLY A 608 -7.49 37.83 -47.30
CA GLY A 608 -8.77 38.57 -47.27
C GLY A 608 -9.94 37.84 -47.96
N ARG A 609 -9.82 36.53 -48.16
CA ARG A 609 -10.89 35.70 -48.71
C ARG A 609 -11.99 35.43 -47.70
N PRO A 610 -13.24 35.14 -48.13
CA PRO A 610 -14.27 34.65 -47.23
C PRO A 610 -13.78 33.42 -46.47
N LEU A 611 -14.05 33.37 -45.15
CA LEU A 611 -13.68 32.22 -44.32
C LEU A 611 -14.47 30.98 -44.76
N PRO A 612 -13.82 29.84 -45.01
CA PRO A 612 -14.49 28.65 -45.48
C PRO A 612 -15.53 28.14 -44.46
N PHE A 613 -16.67 27.75 -44.96
CA PHE A 613 -17.72 27.11 -44.15
C PHE A 613 -17.29 25.67 -43.91
N LEU A 614 -17.04 25.29 -42.66
CA LEU A 614 -16.79 23.92 -42.32
C LEU A 614 -18.11 23.23 -41.96
N GLN A 615 -18.48 22.18 -42.70
CA GLN A 615 -19.63 21.32 -42.39
C GLN A 615 -19.59 20.69 -40.99
N GLN A 616 -18.48 20.84 -40.28
CA GLN A 616 -18.22 20.33 -38.90
C GLN A 616 -18.30 21.44 -37.84
N ASP A 617 -18.99 22.53 -38.09
CA ASP A 617 -19.48 23.45 -37.04
C ASP A 617 -20.68 22.83 -36.29
N GLU A 618 -21.13 21.64 -36.71
CA GLU A 618 -22.06 20.76 -36.00
C GLU A 618 -21.29 19.67 -35.27
N PRO A 619 -21.73 19.27 -34.04
CA PRO A 619 -21.04 18.36 -33.14
C PRO A 619 -20.87 16.97 -33.70
#